data_1af0d5c4213f715038c39478d782dcc6
#
_entry.id   1af0d5c4213f715038c39478d782dcc6
#
_cell.length_a   1.000
_cell.length_b   1.000
_cell.length_c   1.000
_cell.angle_alpha   90.00
_cell.angle_beta   90.00
_cell.angle_gamma   90.00
#
_symmetry.space_group_name_H-M   'P 1'
#
loop_
_entity.id
_entity.type
_entity.pdbx_description
1 polymer ?
#
loop_
_entity_poly.entity_id
_entity_poly.type
_entity_poly.pdbx_seq_one_letter_code
_entity_poly.pdbx_strand_id
1 'polypeptide(L)'
;GGAMIQREPNDPSWYKGGLYHETMPLDVPGLHFMSWYDVSVGPNLALYNHARKTSKVADQQWAIIAPVAHCAYTRASADTVVGERSMGDARLNYQEIVDSFFDRFVKGAASPVIDTLSKVTYFTMGLNKWQTSDVWPPRGAQPMTFYLASGGRANTMTGDGVLGEAPPS
;
A
#
# COMPACT_ATOMS: atom_id res chain seq x y z
N GLY A 1 -25.41 3.35 10.64
CA GLY A 1 -24.76 4.39 9.86
C GLY A 1 -24.59 5.70 10.61
N GLY A 2 -25.65 6.30 11.17
CA GLY A 2 -25.58 7.67 11.71
C GLY A 2 -24.57 7.87 12.84
N ALA A 3 -24.43 6.94 13.75
CA ALA A 3 -23.45 7.02 14.84
C ALA A 3 -21.99 7.00 14.35
N MET A 4 -21.71 6.38 13.21
CA MET A 4 -20.34 6.37 12.65
C MET A 4 -19.97 7.73 12.04
N ILE A 5 -20.94 8.42 11.43
CA ILE A 5 -20.71 9.74 10.80
C ILE A 5 -20.43 10.82 11.85
N GLN A 6 -20.93 10.63 13.07
CA GLN A 6 -20.79 11.58 14.17
C GLN A 6 -19.54 11.37 15.03
N ARG A 7 -18.77 10.30 14.76
CA ARG A 7 -17.55 10.02 15.52
C ARG A 7 -16.40 10.90 15.06
N GLU A 8 -15.71 11.48 16.01
CA GLU A 8 -14.43 12.15 15.75
C GLU A 8 -13.38 11.13 15.25
N PRO A 9 -12.41 11.55 14.43
CA PRO A 9 -11.38 10.64 13.89
C PRO A 9 -10.65 9.80 14.93
N ASN A 10 -10.44 10.33 16.14
CA ASN A 10 -9.72 9.68 17.23
C ASN A 10 -10.64 9.10 18.32
N ASP A 11 -11.93 8.95 18.07
CA ASP A 11 -12.88 8.40 19.05
C ASP A 11 -12.50 6.94 19.38
N PRO A 12 -12.22 6.60 20.66
CA PRO A 12 -11.87 5.23 21.05
C PRO A 12 -12.95 4.19 20.72
N SER A 13 -14.17 4.62 20.44
CA SER A 13 -15.27 3.71 20.02
C SER A 13 -15.06 3.09 18.64
N TRP A 14 -14.13 3.60 17.83
CA TRP A 14 -13.70 2.95 16.58
C TRP A 14 -13.09 1.57 16.81
N TYR A 15 -12.44 1.36 17.95
CA TYR A 15 -11.80 0.09 18.31
C TYR A 15 -12.78 -0.92 18.94
N LYS A 16 -14.00 -0.51 19.25
CA LYS A 16 -15.05 -1.39 19.74
C LYS A 16 -15.70 -2.11 18.54
N GLY A 17 -15.78 -3.42 18.59
CA GLY A 17 -16.42 -4.21 17.53
C GLY A 17 -15.45 -5.00 16.64
N GLY A 18 -14.23 -5.22 17.08
CA GLY A 18 -13.30 -6.16 16.46
C GLY A 18 -12.50 -5.60 15.30
N LEU A 19 -12.49 -4.28 15.10
CA LEU A 19 -11.57 -3.67 14.15
C LEU A 19 -10.14 -3.77 14.65
N TYR A 20 -9.21 -4.06 13.73
CA TYR A 20 -7.78 -4.09 14.03
C TYR A 20 -7.27 -2.69 14.39
N HIS A 21 -6.36 -2.62 15.35
CA HIS A 21 -5.60 -1.41 15.68
C HIS A 21 -4.16 -1.77 16.08
N GLU A 22 -3.29 -0.77 16.13
CA GLU A 22 -1.83 -0.92 16.27
C GLU A 22 -1.36 -1.58 17.56
N THR A 23 -2.23 -1.75 18.56
CA THR A 23 -1.89 -2.46 19.80
C THR A 23 -2.25 -3.96 19.74
N MET A 24 -2.93 -4.40 18.68
CA MET A 24 -3.29 -5.81 18.49
C MET A 24 -2.17 -6.56 17.78
N PRO A 25 -1.81 -7.77 18.23
CA PRO A 25 -0.82 -8.56 17.50
C PRO A 25 -1.37 -9.05 16.16
N LEU A 26 -0.53 -9.07 15.13
CA LEU A 26 -0.81 -9.68 13.84
C LEU A 26 0.13 -10.89 13.67
N ASP A 27 -0.06 -11.91 14.51
CA ASP A 27 0.82 -13.08 14.63
C ASP A 27 0.42 -14.22 13.67
N VAL A 28 0.04 -13.86 12.46
CA VAL A 28 -0.26 -14.81 11.37
C VAL A 28 0.51 -14.40 10.12
N PRO A 29 0.89 -15.34 9.23
CA PRO A 29 1.46 -14.99 7.94
C PRO A 29 0.55 -14.04 7.17
N GLY A 30 1.11 -13.03 6.51
CA GLY A 30 0.36 -11.99 5.82
C GLY A 30 0.86 -11.71 4.41
N LEU A 31 -0.08 -11.67 3.46
CA LEU A 31 0.13 -11.22 2.10
C LEU A 31 -0.73 -9.98 1.87
N HIS A 32 -0.11 -8.80 1.92
CA HIS A 32 -0.77 -7.50 1.89
C HIS A 32 -0.78 -6.95 0.46
N PHE A 33 -1.96 -6.93 -0.18
CA PHE A 33 -2.14 -6.29 -1.48
C PHE A 33 -2.59 -4.84 -1.31
N MET A 34 -1.94 -3.94 -2.04
CA MET A 34 -2.19 -2.51 -2.00
C MET A 34 -2.16 -1.93 -3.41
N SER A 35 -2.85 -0.81 -3.60
CA SER A 35 -2.85 -0.09 -4.87
C SER A 35 -2.48 1.38 -4.64
N TRP A 36 -1.65 1.96 -5.49
CA TRP A 36 -1.29 3.38 -5.38
C TRP A 36 -2.49 4.32 -5.50
N TYR A 37 -3.50 3.93 -6.25
CA TYR A 37 -4.73 4.70 -6.44
C TYR A 37 -5.87 4.21 -5.52
N ASP A 38 -5.52 3.93 -4.27
CA ASP A 38 -6.46 3.49 -3.24
C ASP A 38 -6.32 4.37 -1.98
N VAL A 39 -7.43 4.81 -1.42
CA VAL A 39 -7.45 5.57 -0.16
C VAL A 39 -6.85 4.79 1.01
N SER A 40 -6.84 3.48 0.93
CA SER A 40 -6.34 2.58 1.97
C SER A 40 -4.84 2.29 1.88
N VAL A 41 -4.11 2.77 0.87
CA VAL A 41 -2.68 2.44 0.70
C VAL A 41 -1.83 2.85 1.91
N GLY A 42 -2.04 4.05 2.44
CA GLY A 42 -1.32 4.56 3.61
C GLY A 42 -1.56 3.70 4.86
N PRO A 43 -2.81 3.52 5.29
CA PRO A 43 -3.15 2.63 6.41
C PRO A 43 -2.65 1.20 6.24
N ASN A 44 -2.73 0.62 5.04
CA ASN A 44 -2.26 -0.73 4.77
C ASN A 44 -0.74 -0.85 4.86
N LEU A 45 0.00 0.15 4.38
CA LEU A 45 1.46 0.22 4.56
C LEU A 45 1.86 0.36 6.03
N ALA A 46 1.12 1.16 6.80
CA ALA A 46 1.32 1.27 8.24
C ALA A 46 1.08 -0.07 8.94
N LEU A 47 0.01 -0.79 8.58
CA LEU A 47 -0.29 -2.13 9.09
C LEU A 47 0.82 -3.13 8.74
N TYR A 48 1.26 -3.17 7.49
CA TYR A 48 2.37 -4.02 7.06
C TYR A 48 3.64 -3.74 7.86
N ASN A 49 4.05 -2.48 7.98
CA ASN A 49 5.23 -2.09 8.75
C ASN A 49 5.11 -2.44 10.23
N HIS A 50 3.91 -2.28 10.79
CA HIS A 50 3.64 -2.70 12.16
C HIS A 50 3.82 -4.22 12.33
N ALA A 51 3.24 -5.02 11.44
CA ALA A 51 3.40 -6.47 11.45
C ALA A 51 4.88 -6.90 11.29
N ARG A 52 5.60 -6.27 10.37
CA ARG A 52 7.05 -6.49 10.18
C ARG A 52 7.89 -6.17 11.42
N LYS A 53 7.41 -5.25 12.25
CA LYS A 53 8.12 -4.81 13.49
C LYS A 53 7.74 -5.63 14.71
N THR A 54 6.49 -6.05 14.86
CA THR A 54 5.94 -6.52 16.14
C THR A 54 5.44 -7.97 16.11
N SER A 55 5.16 -8.53 14.94
CA SER A 55 4.65 -9.89 14.82
C SER A 55 5.69 -10.95 15.21
N LYS A 56 5.24 -12.03 15.84
CA LYS A 56 6.06 -13.24 16.07
C LYS A 56 6.45 -13.93 14.76
N VAL A 57 5.72 -13.66 13.69
CA VAL A 57 5.96 -14.16 12.34
C VAL A 57 6.31 -13.02 11.38
N ALA A 58 7.09 -12.04 11.84
CA ALA A 58 7.47 -10.85 11.09
C ALA A 58 8.08 -11.17 9.72
N ASP A 59 8.87 -12.23 9.62
CA ASP A 59 9.47 -12.66 8.36
C ASP A 59 8.50 -13.36 7.40
N GLN A 60 7.26 -13.60 7.84
CA GLN A 60 6.19 -14.18 7.03
C GLN A 60 5.16 -13.12 6.62
N GLN A 61 5.63 -11.88 6.42
CA GLN A 61 4.82 -10.76 5.95
C GLN A 61 5.35 -10.26 4.61
N TRP A 62 4.48 -10.17 3.60
CA TRP A 62 4.80 -9.67 2.26
C TRP A 62 3.86 -8.54 1.87
N ALA A 63 4.36 -7.56 1.15
CA ALA A 63 3.59 -6.45 0.60
C ALA A 63 3.74 -6.38 -0.92
N ILE A 64 2.63 -6.20 -1.63
CA ILE A 64 2.60 -5.99 -3.07
C ILE A 64 1.82 -4.71 -3.33
N ILE A 65 2.45 -3.72 -3.99
CA ILE A 65 1.86 -2.40 -4.22
C ILE A 65 1.76 -2.16 -5.73
N ALA A 66 0.55 -2.25 -6.25
CA ALA A 66 0.26 -2.17 -7.67
C ALA A 66 -0.10 -0.76 -8.15
N PRO A 67 0.15 -0.41 -9.42
CA PRO A 67 -0.21 0.88 -9.98
C PRO A 67 -1.64 0.86 -10.55
N VAL A 68 -2.61 0.40 -9.78
CA VAL A 68 -4.00 0.23 -10.22
C VAL A 68 -4.96 0.91 -9.25
N ALA A 69 -6.22 1.04 -9.64
CA ALA A 69 -7.29 1.49 -8.77
C ALA A 69 -7.67 0.41 -7.73
N HIS A 70 -8.51 0.76 -6.78
CA HIS A 70 -8.99 -0.11 -5.72
C HIS A 70 -9.42 -1.49 -6.26
N CYS A 71 -8.86 -2.56 -5.71
CA CYS A 71 -9.15 -3.97 -6.04
C CYS A 71 -9.01 -4.34 -7.53
N ALA A 72 -8.27 -3.56 -8.33
CA ALA A 72 -8.16 -3.77 -9.76
C ALA A 72 -6.91 -4.55 -10.20
N TYR A 73 -6.30 -5.33 -9.32
CA TYR A 73 -5.02 -6.04 -9.57
C TYR A 73 -5.06 -6.93 -10.81
N THR A 74 -6.12 -7.71 -10.99
CA THR A 74 -6.27 -8.63 -12.11
C THR A 74 -6.60 -7.93 -13.44
N ARG A 75 -6.83 -6.62 -13.42
CA ARG A 75 -7.11 -5.81 -14.62
C ARG A 75 -5.86 -5.20 -15.22
N ALA A 76 -4.70 -5.32 -14.57
CA ALA A 76 -3.44 -4.88 -15.12
C ALA A 76 -3.13 -5.63 -16.43
N SER A 77 -2.66 -4.89 -17.43
CA SER A 77 -2.34 -5.39 -18.77
C SER A 77 -0.93 -4.95 -19.19
N ALA A 78 -0.52 -5.32 -20.40
CA ALA A 78 0.73 -4.83 -20.98
C ALA A 78 0.70 -3.30 -21.23
N ASP A 79 -0.50 -2.73 -21.33
CA ASP A 79 -0.72 -1.30 -21.53
C ASP A 79 -1.73 -0.77 -20.50
N THR A 80 -1.37 -0.91 -19.20
CA THR A 80 -2.22 -0.45 -18.11
C THR A 80 -2.32 1.07 -18.10
N VAL A 81 -3.57 1.57 -18.01
CA VAL A 81 -3.86 3.00 -17.88
C VAL A 81 -4.72 3.23 -16.64
N VAL A 82 -4.38 4.23 -15.84
CA VAL A 82 -5.17 4.67 -14.69
C VAL A 82 -5.42 6.17 -14.79
N GLY A 83 -6.68 6.54 -14.96
CA GLY A 83 -7.05 7.90 -15.38
C GLY A 83 -6.44 8.22 -16.74
N GLU A 84 -5.64 9.25 -16.82
CA GLU A 84 -4.92 9.67 -18.04
C GLU A 84 -3.45 9.18 -18.05
N ARG A 85 -3.03 8.45 -17.04
CA ARG A 85 -1.62 8.05 -16.87
C ARG A 85 -1.39 6.64 -17.38
N SER A 86 -0.48 6.50 -18.36
CA SER A 86 0.02 5.19 -18.78
C SER A 86 1.04 4.65 -17.78
N MET A 87 0.86 3.40 -17.40
CA MET A 87 1.78 2.62 -16.55
C MET A 87 2.61 1.61 -17.36
N GLY A 88 2.27 1.40 -18.64
CA GLY A 88 2.87 0.31 -19.43
C GLY A 88 2.49 -1.06 -18.89
N ASP A 89 3.43 -2.00 -18.93
CA ASP A 89 3.19 -3.37 -18.45
C ASP A 89 3.21 -3.43 -16.91
N ALA A 90 2.03 -3.44 -16.32
CA ALA A 90 1.84 -3.55 -14.87
C ALA A 90 1.35 -4.95 -14.43
N ARG A 91 1.39 -5.94 -15.33
CA ARG A 91 0.98 -7.32 -14.99
C ARG A 91 1.87 -7.91 -13.91
N LEU A 92 1.23 -8.69 -13.05
CA LEU A 92 1.88 -9.57 -12.08
C LEU A 92 1.01 -10.82 -11.93
N ASN A 93 1.61 -11.99 -11.74
CA ASN A 93 0.85 -13.22 -11.58
C ASN A 93 0.32 -13.34 -10.14
N TYR A 94 -0.71 -12.56 -9.82
CA TYR A 94 -1.32 -12.53 -8.48
C TYR A 94 -1.88 -13.89 -8.07
N GLN A 95 -2.49 -14.62 -9.00
CA GLN A 95 -3.09 -15.92 -8.69
C GLN A 95 -2.03 -16.91 -8.23
N GLU A 96 -0.91 -17.01 -8.93
CA GLU A 96 0.19 -17.88 -8.56
C GLU A 96 0.77 -17.51 -7.18
N ILE A 97 0.92 -16.22 -6.89
CA ILE A 97 1.40 -15.75 -5.59
C ILE A 97 0.43 -16.14 -4.47
N VAL A 98 -0.87 -15.95 -4.68
CA VAL A 98 -1.91 -16.28 -3.70
C VAL A 98 -1.97 -17.79 -3.47
N ASP A 99 -2.00 -18.59 -4.53
CA ASP A 99 -2.05 -20.04 -4.44
C ASP A 99 -0.80 -20.57 -3.72
N SER A 100 0.37 -20.05 -4.06
CA SER A 100 1.64 -20.40 -3.44
C SER A 100 1.69 -20.04 -1.95
N PHE A 101 1.09 -18.90 -1.56
CA PHE A 101 0.97 -18.52 -0.17
C PHE A 101 0.10 -19.50 0.62
N PHE A 102 -1.05 -19.90 0.08
CA PHE A 102 -1.92 -20.88 0.73
C PHE A 102 -1.32 -22.28 0.74
N ASP A 103 -0.63 -22.67 -0.32
CA ASP A 103 0.10 -23.95 -0.35
C ASP A 103 1.13 -24.01 0.77
N ARG A 104 1.87 -22.93 0.98
CA ARG A 104 2.88 -22.83 2.04
C ARG A 104 2.28 -22.88 3.43
N PHE A 105 1.29 -22.03 3.72
CA PHE A 105 0.84 -21.78 5.10
C PHE A 105 -0.39 -22.57 5.52
N VAL A 106 -1.16 -23.09 4.59
CA VAL A 106 -2.35 -23.92 4.89
C VAL A 106 -2.10 -25.38 4.62
N LYS A 107 -1.44 -25.72 3.50
CA LYS A 107 -1.17 -27.12 3.15
C LYS A 107 0.19 -27.61 3.66
N GLY A 108 1.09 -26.72 4.09
CA GLY A 108 2.45 -27.08 4.52
C GLY A 108 3.35 -27.56 3.37
N ALA A 109 3.01 -27.22 2.12
CA ALA A 109 3.76 -27.63 0.94
C ALA A 109 4.96 -26.69 0.70
N ALA A 110 5.98 -27.20 0.00
CA ALA A 110 7.04 -26.34 -0.53
C ALA A 110 6.45 -25.33 -1.53
N SER A 111 6.88 -24.08 -1.46
CA SER A 111 6.35 -23.01 -2.31
C SER A 111 7.48 -22.11 -2.81
N PRO A 112 8.18 -22.50 -3.89
CA PRO A 112 9.32 -21.72 -4.42
C PRO A 112 8.97 -20.25 -4.71
N VAL A 113 7.73 -19.97 -5.11
CA VAL A 113 7.28 -18.59 -5.41
C VAL A 113 7.31 -17.73 -4.15
N ILE A 114 6.70 -18.18 -3.05
CA ILE A 114 6.70 -17.45 -1.77
C ILE A 114 8.10 -17.45 -1.13
N ASP A 115 8.83 -18.53 -1.22
CA ASP A 115 10.16 -18.66 -0.62
C ASP A 115 11.18 -17.70 -1.27
N THR A 116 10.96 -17.33 -2.53
CA THR A 116 11.82 -16.40 -3.29
C THR A 116 11.21 -14.99 -3.46
N LEU A 117 9.94 -14.79 -3.11
CA LEU A 117 9.28 -13.50 -3.22
C LEU A 117 9.93 -12.48 -2.26
N SER A 118 10.34 -11.34 -2.78
CA SER A 118 10.84 -10.23 -1.97
C SER A 118 9.77 -9.75 -0.98
N LYS A 119 10.20 -9.29 0.20
CA LYS A 119 9.26 -8.84 1.25
C LYS A 119 8.37 -7.68 0.82
N VAL A 120 8.87 -6.85 -0.09
CA VAL A 120 8.11 -5.78 -0.72
C VAL A 120 8.32 -5.86 -2.22
N THR A 121 7.23 -5.97 -2.96
CA THR A 121 7.19 -5.85 -4.42
C THR A 121 6.32 -4.65 -4.74
N TYR A 122 6.86 -3.64 -5.41
CA TYR A 122 6.14 -2.39 -5.66
C TYR A 122 6.39 -1.86 -7.06
N PHE A 123 5.39 -1.20 -7.61
CA PHE A 123 5.50 -0.58 -8.91
C PHE A 123 5.90 0.89 -8.76
N THR A 124 6.96 1.32 -9.44
CA THR A 124 7.39 2.71 -9.47
C THR A 124 6.76 3.42 -10.65
N MET A 125 5.80 4.29 -10.36
CA MET A 125 5.15 5.14 -11.35
C MET A 125 6.14 6.18 -11.90
N GLY A 126 6.05 6.47 -13.18
CA GLY A 126 7.01 7.33 -13.89
C GLY A 126 8.18 6.53 -14.47
N LEU A 127 8.80 5.66 -13.69
CA LEU A 127 9.73 4.64 -14.20
C LEU A 127 8.98 3.50 -14.90
N ASN A 128 7.73 3.28 -14.52
CA ASN A 128 6.82 2.25 -15.03
C ASN A 128 7.40 0.84 -14.97
N LYS A 129 7.92 0.50 -13.80
CA LYS A 129 8.55 -0.82 -13.55
C LYS A 129 8.24 -1.34 -12.15
N TRP A 130 8.12 -2.66 -12.07
CA TRP A 130 8.15 -3.37 -10.81
C TRP A 130 9.55 -3.34 -10.20
N GLN A 131 9.62 -3.09 -8.91
CA GLN A 131 10.83 -3.10 -8.10
C GLN A 131 10.60 -3.92 -6.84
N THR A 132 11.68 -4.28 -6.17
CA THR A 132 11.64 -5.07 -4.95
C THR A 132 12.48 -4.44 -3.85
N SER A 133 12.12 -4.74 -2.61
CA SER A 133 12.87 -4.36 -1.41
C SER A 133 12.62 -5.39 -0.30
N ASP A 134 13.48 -5.40 0.70
CA ASP A 134 13.31 -6.19 1.93
C ASP A 134 12.52 -5.42 3.01
N VAL A 135 12.38 -4.10 2.86
CA VAL A 135 11.71 -3.20 3.80
C VAL A 135 10.93 -2.11 3.08
N TRP A 136 9.99 -1.49 3.80
CA TRP A 136 9.29 -0.29 3.33
C TRP A 136 9.42 0.86 4.35
N PRO A 137 9.78 2.10 3.97
CA PRO A 137 10.25 2.49 2.62
C PRO A 137 11.53 1.75 2.19
N PRO A 138 11.81 1.66 0.86
CA PRO A 138 13.04 1.02 0.37
C PRO A 138 14.29 1.64 1.01
N ARG A 139 15.35 0.82 1.18
CA ARG A 139 16.61 1.33 1.74
C ARG A 139 17.15 2.47 0.89
N GLY A 140 17.61 3.52 1.56
CA GLY A 140 18.13 4.74 0.90
C GLY A 140 17.04 5.77 0.56
N ALA A 141 15.76 5.47 0.76
CA ALA A 141 14.71 6.48 0.66
C ALA A 141 14.97 7.59 1.70
N GLN A 142 14.90 8.84 1.24
CA GLN A 142 15.06 10.01 2.11
C GLN A 142 13.72 10.74 2.23
N PRO A 143 13.30 11.14 3.44
CA PRO A 143 12.13 11.96 3.61
C PRO A 143 12.39 13.35 2.97
N MET A 144 11.40 13.85 2.24
CA MET A 144 11.42 15.17 1.63
C MET A 144 10.18 15.93 2.04
N THR A 145 10.35 17.16 2.49
CA THR A 145 9.25 18.02 2.90
C THR A 145 8.85 18.93 1.75
N PHE A 146 7.55 18.95 1.45
CA PHE A 146 6.95 19.89 0.54
C PHE A 146 5.93 20.75 1.27
N TYR A 147 5.85 22.00 0.89
CA TYR A 147 4.91 22.97 1.44
C TYR A 147 3.82 23.28 0.42
N LEU A 148 2.58 23.29 0.91
CA LEU A 148 1.43 23.71 0.12
C LEU A 148 1.39 25.23 0.07
N ALA A 149 1.29 25.81 -1.13
CA ALA A 149 1.12 27.24 -1.35
C ALA A 149 0.09 27.53 -2.44
N SER A 150 -0.52 28.70 -2.40
CA SER A 150 -1.55 29.12 -3.37
C SER A 150 -1.77 30.62 -3.28
N GLY A 151 -2.17 31.25 -4.37
CA GLY A 151 -2.68 32.63 -4.40
C GLY A 151 -4.15 32.78 -3.95
N GLY A 152 -4.74 31.72 -3.33
CA GLY A 152 -6.10 31.73 -2.77
C GLY A 152 -7.15 30.98 -3.57
N ARG A 153 -6.77 30.27 -4.65
CA ARG A 153 -7.70 29.52 -5.52
C ARG A 153 -7.36 28.03 -5.70
N ALA A 154 -6.56 27.47 -4.77
CA ALA A 154 -6.11 26.07 -4.85
C ALA A 154 -7.25 25.05 -4.97
N ASN A 155 -8.43 25.36 -4.45
CA ASN A 155 -9.61 24.48 -4.43
C ASN A 155 -10.52 24.62 -5.66
N THR A 156 -10.08 25.26 -6.73
CA THR A 156 -10.84 25.38 -7.97
C THR A 156 -10.32 24.40 -9.03
N MET A 157 -11.13 24.11 -10.06
CA MET A 157 -10.71 23.21 -11.15
C MET A 157 -9.48 23.72 -11.94
N THR A 158 -9.29 25.01 -11.96
CA THR A 158 -8.11 25.70 -12.53
C THR A 158 -7.26 26.32 -11.44
N GLY A 159 -7.16 25.60 -10.32
CA GLY A 159 -6.51 26.07 -9.12
C GLY A 159 -5.04 26.43 -9.30
N ASP A 160 -4.56 27.33 -8.46
CA ASP A 160 -3.19 27.83 -8.44
C ASP A 160 -2.34 27.19 -7.31
N GLY A 161 -2.81 26.03 -6.82
CA GLY A 161 -2.08 25.27 -5.80
C GLY A 161 -0.75 24.75 -6.34
N VAL A 162 0.29 24.94 -5.55
CA VAL A 162 1.66 24.45 -5.85
C VAL A 162 2.26 23.72 -4.66
N LEU A 163 3.20 22.83 -4.95
CA LEU A 163 4.09 22.22 -3.95
C LEU A 163 5.47 22.86 -4.09
N GLY A 164 5.96 23.48 -3.03
CA GLY A 164 7.28 24.09 -2.98
C GLY A 164 8.20 23.41 -1.97
N GLU A 165 9.50 23.49 -2.19
CA GLU A 165 10.51 22.97 -1.25
C GLU A 165 10.84 23.95 -0.14
N ALA A 166 10.37 25.21 -0.25
CA ALA A 166 10.49 26.24 0.77
C ALA A 166 9.12 26.58 1.38
N PRO A 167 9.06 26.95 2.68
CA PRO A 167 7.83 27.45 3.28
C PRO A 167 7.27 28.64 2.50
N PRO A 168 5.94 28.78 2.40
CA PRO A 168 5.34 29.98 1.83
C PRO A 168 5.71 31.21 2.67
N SER A 169 5.96 32.33 1.98
CA SER A 169 6.28 33.64 2.61
C SER A 169 5.07 34.26 3.31
#